data_3a9995b0d025217619dcf87e1abeb133
#
_entry.id   3a9995b0d025217619dcf87e1abeb133
#
_cell.length_a   1.000
_cell.length_b   1.000
_cell.length_c   1.000
_cell.angle_alpha   90.00
_cell.angle_beta   90.00
_cell.angle_gamma   90.00
#
_symmetry.space_group_name_H-M   'P 1'
#
loop_
_entity.id
_entity.type
_entity.pdbx_description
1 polymer ?
#
loop_
_entity_poly.entity_id
_entity_poly.type
_entity_poly.pdbx_seq_one_letter_code
_entity_poly.pdbx_strand_id
1 'polypeptide(L)'
;MGKKKICWITGDAFMDTDQNVVPYLMKYSGMQIDWYQLSDFNSKVPVHPDVTCVFKFKNRGLNPLRILEYIKLFNAIGIRKYDIIYSGFMDVSYFFFVLKFFAGKIFIVHAAHNVIPYSVWSKRLRWYVNTVFKYNHHFQLFSKFTADYFRKKYPTKSMFYAPMAVKSFGEVVTDNYKVDSSKLNLLFFGNVVENKRLDLLIDAIKGLPQEIQNRIHLNICGNCKDAERFIRQIDGCSSISTYFKRIDDCEIAELFTKHDFLMLPYEDVAQSGPHMIAYYYNLPVIASDIEGFAERVIDGENGYLFKRNNLHDLVAVIKKASQLDNVESVSYTHLRAHETSLH
;
A
#
# COMPACT_ATOMS: atom_id res chain seq x y z
N MET A 1 -35.33 -6.80 -9.25
CA MET A 1 -34.39 -5.68 -9.42
C MET A 1 -33.28 -6.13 -10.37
N GLY A 2 -32.98 -5.37 -11.43
CA GLY A 2 -31.85 -5.70 -12.31
C GLY A 2 -30.52 -5.62 -11.56
N LYS A 3 -29.52 -6.40 -12.00
CA LYS A 3 -28.16 -6.34 -11.41
C LYS A 3 -27.60 -4.94 -11.59
N LYS A 4 -27.01 -4.37 -10.52
CA LYS A 4 -26.30 -3.09 -10.62
C LYS A 4 -25.08 -3.22 -11.49
N LYS A 5 -24.86 -2.24 -12.36
CA LYS A 5 -23.74 -2.20 -13.30
C LYS A 5 -22.69 -1.20 -12.85
N ILE A 6 -21.47 -1.69 -12.61
CA ILE A 6 -20.35 -0.92 -12.06
C ILE A 6 -19.25 -0.78 -13.12
N CYS A 7 -18.80 0.45 -13.32
CA CYS A 7 -17.55 0.75 -14.00
C CYS A 7 -16.45 0.86 -12.93
N TRP A 8 -15.57 -0.12 -12.84
CA TRP A 8 -14.44 -0.10 -11.91
C TRP A 8 -13.19 0.39 -12.63
N ILE A 9 -12.59 1.46 -12.16
CA ILE A 9 -11.44 2.10 -12.79
C ILE A 9 -10.24 2.05 -11.85
N THR A 10 -9.18 1.36 -12.27
CA THR A 10 -7.93 1.20 -11.53
C THR A 10 -6.78 1.84 -12.28
N GLY A 11 -5.97 2.65 -11.60
CA GLY A 11 -4.68 3.10 -12.12
C GLY A 11 -3.55 2.12 -11.75
N ASP A 12 -2.45 2.16 -12.47
CA ASP A 12 -1.30 1.28 -12.27
C ASP A 12 -0.81 1.22 -10.81
N ALA A 13 -0.89 2.33 -10.09
CA ALA A 13 -0.45 2.41 -8.68
C ALA A 13 -1.30 1.57 -7.71
N PHE A 14 -2.49 1.12 -8.12
CA PHE A 14 -3.42 0.38 -7.27
C PHE A 14 -3.78 -1.00 -7.83
N MET A 15 -3.15 -1.44 -8.92
CA MET A 15 -3.39 -2.76 -9.49
C MET A 15 -3.06 -3.88 -8.50
N ASP A 16 -2.00 -3.72 -7.70
CA ASP A 16 -1.60 -4.65 -6.65
C ASP A 16 -2.64 -4.80 -5.52
N THR A 17 -3.55 -3.85 -5.38
CA THR A 17 -4.68 -3.91 -4.46
C THR A 17 -5.91 -4.48 -5.14
N ASP A 18 -6.30 -3.90 -6.28
CA ASP A 18 -7.56 -4.23 -6.95
C ASP A 18 -7.57 -5.64 -7.56
N GLN A 19 -6.43 -6.19 -7.96
CA GLN A 19 -6.31 -7.59 -8.41
C GLN A 19 -6.69 -8.62 -7.33
N ASN A 20 -6.64 -8.25 -6.06
CA ASN A 20 -7.06 -9.09 -4.94
C ASN A 20 -8.52 -8.85 -4.51
N VAL A 21 -9.20 -7.87 -5.10
CA VAL A 21 -10.57 -7.47 -4.72
C VAL A 21 -11.55 -7.67 -5.86
N VAL A 22 -11.24 -7.11 -7.03
CA VAL A 22 -12.20 -7.03 -8.14
C VAL A 22 -12.63 -8.39 -8.66
N PRO A 23 -11.72 -9.38 -8.90
CA PRO A 23 -12.11 -10.72 -9.35
C PRO A 23 -13.07 -11.41 -8.38
N TYR A 24 -12.81 -11.24 -7.08
CA TYR A 24 -13.68 -11.79 -6.04
C TYR A 24 -15.08 -11.14 -6.06
N LEU A 25 -15.14 -9.81 -6.18
CA LEU A 25 -16.42 -9.11 -6.31
C LEU A 25 -17.18 -9.49 -7.59
N MET A 26 -16.50 -9.64 -8.72
CA MET A 26 -17.11 -10.11 -9.98
C MET A 26 -17.76 -11.48 -9.80
N LYS A 27 -17.12 -12.37 -9.04
CA LYS A 27 -17.60 -13.74 -8.83
C LYS A 27 -18.75 -13.82 -7.81
N TYR A 28 -18.68 -13.08 -6.70
CA TYR A 28 -19.54 -13.34 -5.55
C TYR A 28 -20.55 -12.23 -5.21
N SER A 29 -20.37 -10.99 -5.69
CA SER A 29 -21.26 -9.90 -5.29
C SER A 29 -22.62 -9.88 -5.98
N GLY A 30 -22.80 -10.66 -7.05
CA GLY A 30 -23.99 -10.60 -7.90
C GLY A 30 -24.10 -9.31 -8.74
N MET A 31 -23.15 -8.39 -8.66
CA MET A 31 -23.07 -7.19 -9.49
C MET A 31 -22.45 -7.47 -10.85
N GLN A 32 -22.74 -6.65 -11.83
CA GLN A 32 -22.02 -6.67 -13.11
C GLN A 32 -20.90 -5.63 -13.04
N ILE A 33 -19.64 -6.07 -13.05
CA ILE A 33 -18.48 -5.21 -12.96
C ILE A 33 -17.71 -5.28 -14.29
N ASP A 34 -17.55 -4.13 -14.94
CA ASP A 34 -16.62 -3.97 -16.05
C ASP A 34 -15.37 -3.27 -15.48
N TRP A 35 -14.23 -3.96 -15.50
CA TRP A 35 -12.98 -3.49 -14.87
C TRP A 35 -12.03 -2.89 -15.89
N TYR A 36 -11.62 -1.64 -15.69
CA TYR A 36 -10.77 -0.88 -16.60
C TYR A 36 -9.46 -0.50 -15.92
N GLN A 37 -8.34 -0.82 -16.58
CA GLN A 37 -7.02 -0.37 -16.14
C GLN A 37 -6.60 0.88 -16.92
N LEU A 38 -6.19 1.93 -16.19
CA LEU A 38 -5.62 3.14 -16.74
C LEU A 38 -4.11 3.14 -16.51
N SER A 39 -3.34 3.12 -17.58
CA SER A 39 -1.89 3.01 -17.56
C SER A 39 -1.23 4.18 -18.30
N ASP A 40 -0.04 4.55 -17.87
CA ASP A 40 0.85 5.37 -18.69
C ASP A 40 1.34 4.56 -19.91
N PHE A 41 1.63 5.23 -21.02
CA PHE A 41 2.01 4.58 -22.29
C PHE A 41 3.17 3.59 -22.14
N ASN A 42 4.16 3.91 -21.31
CA ASN A 42 5.34 3.09 -21.03
C ASN A 42 5.22 2.24 -19.76
N SER A 43 4.01 2.06 -19.23
CA SER A 43 3.81 1.25 -18.04
C SER A 43 4.18 -0.22 -18.30
N LYS A 44 4.88 -0.81 -17.33
CA LYS A 44 5.23 -2.24 -17.28
C LYS A 44 4.36 -3.01 -16.27
N VAL A 45 3.32 -2.37 -15.71
CA VAL A 45 2.41 -3.03 -14.76
C VAL A 45 1.65 -4.12 -15.51
N PRO A 46 1.64 -5.36 -15.03
CA PRO A 46 0.91 -6.45 -15.64
C PRO A 46 -0.59 -6.16 -15.75
N VAL A 47 -1.22 -6.70 -16.77
CA VAL A 47 -2.67 -6.64 -16.96
C VAL A 47 -3.27 -7.91 -16.37
N HIS A 48 -4.21 -7.75 -15.44
CA HIS A 48 -4.92 -8.91 -14.90
C HIS A 48 -5.86 -9.51 -15.96
N PRO A 49 -6.03 -10.85 -16.06
CA PRO A 49 -6.87 -11.50 -17.05
C PRO A 49 -8.34 -11.02 -17.06
N ASP A 50 -8.89 -10.66 -15.89
CA ASP A 50 -10.28 -10.20 -15.76
C ASP A 50 -10.47 -8.71 -16.12
N VAL A 51 -9.40 -7.98 -16.46
CA VAL A 51 -9.50 -6.60 -16.94
C VAL A 51 -10.22 -6.56 -18.29
N THR A 52 -11.34 -5.85 -18.32
CA THR A 52 -12.17 -5.70 -19.52
C THR A 52 -11.41 -4.98 -20.64
N CYS A 53 -10.67 -3.92 -20.29
CA CYS A 53 -9.88 -3.15 -21.25
C CYS A 53 -8.82 -2.30 -20.54
N VAL A 54 -7.68 -2.10 -21.22
CA VAL A 54 -6.58 -1.24 -20.78
C VAL A 54 -6.54 0.00 -21.65
N PHE A 55 -6.51 1.17 -20.99
CA PHE A 55 -6.32 2.45 -21.67
C PHE A 55 -4.94 3.01 -21.36
N LYS A 56 -4.11 3.18 -22.38
CA LYS A 56 -2.76 3.75 -22.26
C LYS A 56 -2.76 5.23 -22.63
N PHE A 57 -2.41 6.07 -21.68
CA PHE A 57 -2.31 7.51 -21.86
C PHE A 57 -0.93 7.91 -22.36
N LYS A 58 -0.88 8.72 -23.43
CA LYS A 58 0.37 9.26 -23.97
C LYS A 58 0.81 10.53 -23.23
N ASN A 59 -0.14 11.32 -22.76
CA ASN A 59 0.11 12.59 -22.10
C ASN A 59 0.12 12.44 -20.58
N ARG A 60 0.96 13.23 -19.89
CA ARG A 60 1.10 13.18 -18.43
C ARG A 60 0.67 14.47 -17.75
N GLY A 61 0.23 14.36 -16.51
CA GLY A 61 -0.05 15.48 -15.61
C GLY A 61 -1.15 16.42 -16.12
N LEU A 62 -0.90 17.71 -16.12
CA LEU A 62 -1.85 18.77 -16.51
C LEU A 62 -1.84 19.09 -18.01
N ASN A 63 -1.30 18.26 -18.87
CA ASN A 63 -1.34 18.46 -20.30
C ASN A 63 -2.81 18.53 -20.78
N PRO A 64 -3.25 19.61 -21.45
CA PRO A 64 -4.63 19.72 -21.94
C PRO A 64 -5.06 18.57 -22.86
N LEU A 65 -4.11 17.98 -23.60
CA LEU A 65 -4.39 16.83 -24.47
C LEU A 65 -4.81 15.58 -23.67
N ARG A 66 -4.39 15.44 -22.41
CA ARG A 66 -4.86 14.36 -21.53
C ARG A 66 -6.36 14.42 -21.27
N ILE A 67 -6.91 15.61 -21.30
CA ILE A 67 -8.35 15.85 -21.19
C ILE A 67 -9.11 15.20 -22.37
N LEU A 68 -8.59 15.38 -23.57
CA LEU A 68 -9.17 14.76 -24.77
C LEU A 68 -9.06 13.24 -24.71
N GLU A 69 -7.99 12.70 -24.11
CA GLU A 69 -7.85 11.28 -23.87
C GLU A 69 -8.92 10.75 -22.91
N TYR A 70 -9.24 11.48 -21.82
CA TYR A 70 -10.35 11.13 -20.94
C TYR A 70 -11.72 11.20 -21.61
N ILE A 71 -11.97 12.22 -22.42
CA ILE A 71 -13.22 12.31 -23.19
C ILE A 71 -13.37 11.10 -24.11
N LYS A 72 -12.31 10.73 -24.83
CA LYS A 72 -12.30 9.53 -25.69
C LYS A 72 -12.54 8.25 -24.87
N LEU A 73 -11.87 8.10 -23.73
CA LEU A 73 -12.05 6.99 -22.80
C LEU A 73 -13.51 6.88 -22.37
N PHE A 74 -14.12 7.95 -21.83
CA PHE A 74 -15.49 7.90 -21.32
C PHE A 74 -16.52 7.66 -22.40
N ASN A 75 -16.30 8.15 -23.61
CA ASN A 75 -17.14 7.81 -24.75
C ASN A 75 -16.99 6.35 -25.15
N ALA A 76 -15.75 5.81 -25.20
CA ALA A 76 -15.48 4.44 -25.56
C ALA A 76 -16.09 3.43 -24.58
N ILE A 77 -15.98 3.68 -23.28
CA ILE A 77 -16.59 2.79 -22.27
C ILE A 77 -18.10 3.00 -22.12
N GLY A 78 -18.67 4.03 -22.75
CA GLY A 78 -20.10 4.35 -22.58
C GLY A 78 -20.46 4.61 -21.14
N ILE A 79 -19.78 5.57 -20.50
CA ILE A 79 -19.82 5.83 -19.05
C ILE A 79 -21.25 5.97 -18.49
N ARG A 80 -22.20 6.43 -19.31
CA ARG A 80 -23.61 6.64 -18.92
C ARG A 80 -24.43 5.36 -18.75
N LYS A 81 -23.92 4.22 -19.20
CA LYS A 81 -24.59 2.91 -19.06
C LYS A 81 -24.42 2.29 -17.65
N TYR A 82 -23.57 2.88 -16.81
CA TYR A 82 -23.27 2.38 -15.47
C TYR A 82 -24.09 3.06 -14.41
N ASP A 83 -24.53 2.28 -13.40
CA ASP A 83 -25.17 2.80 -12.21
C ASP A 83 -24.17 3.45 -11.25
N ILE A 84 -22.96 2.87 -11.21
CA ILE A 84 -21.90 3.28 -10.28
C ILE A 84 -20.58 3.35 -11.05
N ILE A 85 -19.81 4.40 -10.80
CA ILE A 85 -18.40 4.48 -11.15
C ILE A 85 -17.61 4.34 -9.85
N TYR A 86 -16.77 3.33 -9.75
CA TYR A 86 -15.79 3.21 -8.68
C TYR A 86 -14.42 3.60 -9.23
N SER A 87 -13.72 4.49 -8.55
CA SER A 87 -12.44 5.00 -8.99
C SER A 87 -11.40 4.94 -7.88
N GLY A 88 -10.40 4.09 -8.05
CA GLY A 88 -9.16 4.09 -7.26
C GLY A 88 -8.09 5.01 -7.86
N PHE A 89 -8.31 5.51 -9.05
CA PHE A 89 -7.33 6.31 -9.77
C PHE A 89 -7.40 7.79 -9.40
N MET A 90 -6.23 8.39 -9.16
CA MET A 90 -6.10 9.80 -8.79
C MET A 90 -5.29 10.54 -9.84
N ASP A 91 -5.96 11.15 -10.79
CA ASP A 91 -5.39 12.11 -11.75
C ASP A 91 -6.19 13.41 -11.72
N VAL A 92 -5.50 14.54 -11.70
CA VAL A 92 -6.13 15.87 -11.66
C VAL A 92 -7.09 16.09 -12.83
N SER A 93 -6.71 15.65 -14.01
CA SER A 93 -7.52 15.80 -15.22
C SER A 93 -8.80 14.96 -15.16
N TYR A 94 -8.70 13.74 -14.63
CA TYR A 94 -9.85 12.87 -14.37
C TYR A 94 -10.91 13.56 -13.53
N PHE A 95 -10.52 14.20 -12.43
CA PHE A 95 -11.46 14.85 -11.53
C PHE A 95 -12.09 16.11 -12.11
N PHE A 96 -11.35 16.92 -12.80
CA PHE A 96 -11.92 18.11 -13.44
C PHE A 96 -13.01 17.75 -14.45
N PHE A 97 -12.85 16.65 -15.19
CA PHE A 97 -13.80 16.27 -16.24
C PHE A 97 -14.91 15.37 -15.73
N VAL A 98 -14.59 14.30 -14.99
CA VAL A 98 -15.58 13.36 -14.51
C VAL A 98 -16.48 13.98 -13.46
N LEU A 99 -15.90 14.61 -12.46
CA LEU A 99 -16.68 15.17 -11.36
C LEU A 99 -17.46 16.41 -11.78
N LYS A 100 -16.88 17.28 -12.61
CA LYS A 100 -17.57 18.50 -13.02
C LYS A 100 -18.68 18.26 -14.04
N PHE A 101 -18.52 17.31 -14.97
CA PHE A 101 -19.52 17.02 -16.02
C PHE A 101 -20.51 15.93 -15.67
N PHE A 102 -20.15 15.00 -14.77
CA PHE A 102 -20.98 13.86 -14.40
C PHE A 102 -21.46 13.87 -12.95
N ALA A 103 -20.91 14.76 -12.10
CA ALA A 103 -21.39 14.92 -10.73
C ALA A 103 -22.91 15.24 -10.72
N GLY A 104 -23.66 14.44 -9.95
CA GLY A 104 -25.11 14.54 -9.87
C GLY A 104 -25.90 13.77 -10.93
N LYS A 105 -25.24 13.17 -11.93
CA LYS A 105 -25.88 12.32 -12.96
C LYS A 105 -25.53 10.84 -12.83
N ILE A 106 -24.37 10.54 -12.26
CA ILE A 106 -23.87 9.20 -12.03
C ILE A 106 -23.35 9.11 -10.60
N PHE A 107 -23.56 7.98 -9.95
CA PHE A 107 -23.06 7.74 -8.60
C PHE A 107 -21.57 7.38 -8.66
N ILE A 108 -20.71 8.29 -8.19
CA ILE A 108 -19.25 8.12 -8.24
C ILE A 108 -18.73 7.87 -6.82
N VAL A 109 -18.15 6.69 -6.59
CA VAL A 109 -17.42 6.33 -5.37
C VAL A 109 -15.93 6.52 -5.61
N HIS A 110 -15.28 7.30 -4.76
CA HIS A 110 -13.85 7.49 -4.80
C HIS A 110 -13.14 6.71 -3.69
N ALA A 111 -12.19 5.87 -4.07
CA ALA A 111 -11.30 5.19 -3.14
C ALA A 111 -10.25 6.18 -2.60
N ALA A 112 -10.50 6.70 -1.40
CA ALA A 112 -9.67 7.72 -0.78
C ALA A 112 -8.54 7.08 0.04
N HIS A 113 -7.45 6.70 -0.64
CA HIS A 113 -6.27 6.13 0.01
C HIS A 113 -5.56 7.12 0.93
N ASN A 114 -5.64 8.43 0.65
CA ASN A 114 -4.96 9.47 1.41
C ASN A 114 -5.94 10.62 1.69
N VAL A 115 -6.39 10.73 2.92
CA VAL A 115 -7.29 11.78 3.40
C VAL A 115 -6.54 12.86 4.17
N ILE A 116 -5.51 12.45 4.90
CA ILE A 116 -4.66 13.32 5.70
C ILE A 116 -3.42 13.64 4.89
N PRO A 117 -3.09 14.94 4.69
CA PRO A 117 -1.87 15.30 3.98
C PRO A 117 -0.64 14.86 4.77
N TYR A 118 0.21 14.02 4.17
CA TYR A 118 1.52 13.70 4.73
C TYR A 118 2.45 14.91 4.72
N SER A 119 3.44 14.91 5.61
CA SER A 119 4.47 15.96 5.72
C SER A 119 5.18 16.21 4.40
N VAL A 120 5.46 15.15 3.65
CA VAL A 120 6.16 15.18 2.36
C VAL A 120 5.33 15.68 1.17
N TRP A 121 4.04 15.99 1.36
CA TRP A 121 3.20 16.41 0.25
C TRP A 121 3.49 17.82 -0.21
N SER A 122 3.69 17.98 -1.52
CA SER A 122 3.80 19.29 -2.17
C SER A 122 2.49 20.08 -2.05
N LYS A 123 2.59 21.43 -2.08
CA LYS A 123 1.41 22.33 -2.12
C LYS A 123 0.45 21.97 -3.26
N ARG A 124 0.99 21.54 -4.40
CA ARG A 124 0.22 21.12 -5.58
C ARG A 124 -0.61 19.87 -5.32
N LEU A 125 0.00 18.86 -4.66
CA LEU A 125 -0.71 17.62 -4.30
C LEU A 125 -1.82 17.89 -3.27
N ARG A 126 -1.56 18.73 -2.27
CA ARG A 126 -2.56 19.16 -1.28
C ARG A 126 -3.75 19.87 -1.94
N TRP A 127 -3.48 20.78 -2.87
CA TRP A 127 -4.54 21.45 -3.63
C TRP A 127 -5.37 20.47 -4.44
N TYR A 128 -4.73 19.52 -5.08
CA TYR A 128 -5.39 18.45 -5.84
C TYR A 128 -6.34 17.61 -4.98
N VAL A 129 -5.84 17.07 -3.86
CA VAL A 129 -6.65 16.27 -2.93
C VAL A 129 -7.83 17.08 -2.39
N ASN A 130 -7.63 18.32 -2.02
CA ASN A 130 -8.72 19.21 -1.59
C ASN A 130 -9.77 19.42 -2.70
N THR A 131 -9.35 19.49 -3.96
CA THR A 131 -10.27 19.61 -5.11
C THR A 131 -11.12 18.35 -5.26
N VAL A 132 -10.52 17.17 -5.12
CA VAL A 132 -11.23 15.88 -5.11
C VAL A 132 -12.29 15.86 -4.03
N PHE A 133 -11.92 16.20 -2.80
CA PHE A 133 -12.87 16.21 -1.66
C PHE A 133 -13.93 17.30 -1.79
N LYS A 134 -13.66 18.39 -2.47
CA LYS A 134 -14.66 19.43 -2.73
C LYS A 134 -15.77 18.94 -3.67
N TYR A 135 -15.43 18.27 -4.75
CA TYR A 135 -16.37 17.96 -5.83
C TYR A 135 -16.98 16.55 -5.75
N ASN A 136 -16.31 15.56 -5.16
CA ASN A 136 -16.91 14.25 -4.96
C ASN A 136 -17.78 14.18 -3.70
N HIS A 137 -18.77 13.27 -3.70
CA HIS A 137 -19.73 13.13 -2.60
C HIS A 137 -19.65 11.79 -1.88
N HIS A 138 -19.14 10.73 -2.52
CA HIS A 138 -19.13 9.38 -1.98
C HIS A 138 -17.70 8.83 -1.95
N PHE A 139 -17.29 8.29 -0.80
CA PHE A 139 -15.92 7.86 -0.58
C PHE A 139 -15.86 6.50 0.08
N GLN A 140 -14.89 5.70 -0.32
CA GLN A 140 -14.40 4.58 0.47
C GLN A 140 -13.16 5.02 1.25
N LEU A 141 -13.12 4.70 2.54
CA LEU A 141 -11.98 4.89 3.44
C LEU A 141 -11.46 3.52 3.86
N PHE A 142 -10.13 3.40 4.03
CA PHE A 142 -9.46 2.12 4.22
C PHE A 142 -8.90 1.90 5.63
N SER A 143 -8.98 2.90 6.51
CA SER A 143 -8.63 2.80 7.93
C SER A 143 -9.66 3.50 8.80
N LYS A 144 -9.88 3.01 10.03
CA LYS A 144 -10.81 3.62 10.99
C LYS A 144 -10.36 5.05 11.32
N PHE A 145 -9.07 5.22 11.55
CA PHE A 145 -8.45 6.52 11.81
C PHE A 145 -8.79 7.55 10.72
N THR A 146 -8.59 7.20 9.44
CA THR A 146 -8.92 8.12 8.34
C THR A 146 -10.42 8.32 8.18
N ALA A 147 -11.24 7.32 8.47
CA ALA A 147 -12.69 7.43 8.45
C ALA A 147 -13.20 8.41 9.52
N ASP A 148 -12.67 8.34 10.74
CA ASP A 148 -13.06 9.24 11.83
C ASP A 148 -12.60 10.68 11.58
N TYR A 149 -11.37 10.84 11.05
CA TYR A 149 -10.89 12.15 10.59
C TYR A 149 -11.81 12.72 9.49
N PHE A 150 -12.18 11.88 8.50
CA PHE A 150 -13.03 12.29 7.39
C PHE A 150 -14.42 12.74 7.85
N ARG A 151 -15.08 11.98 8.73
CA ARG A 151 -16.41 12.34 9.29
C ARG A 151 -16.40 13.70 9.96
N LYS A 152 -15.34 13.98 10.73
CA LYS A 152 -15.19 15.27 11.42
C LYS A 152 -14.96 16.43 10.45
N LYS A 153 -14.15 16.21 9.41
CA LYS A 153 -13.75 17.27 8.48
C LYS A 153 -14.76 17.52 7.36
N TYR A 154 -15.49 16.49 6.95
CA TYR A 154 -16.42 16.53 5.83
C TYR A 154 -17.80 15.95 6.21
N PRO A 155 -18.52 16.54 7.16
CA PRO A 155 -19.75 15.95 7.74
C PRO A 155 -20.90 15.80 6.73
N THR A 156 -20.87 16.55 5.62
CA THR A 156 -21.90 16.50 4.55
C THR A 156 -21.58 15.48 3.45
N LYS A 157 -20.42 14.81 3.51
CA LYS A 157 -20.03 13.81 2.53
C LYS A 157 -20.41 12.40 2.98
N SER A 158 -20.85 11.59 2.04
CA SER A 158 -21.12 10.17 2.28
C SER A 158 -19.83 9.36 2.24
N MET A 159 -19.63 8.45 3.17
CA MET A 159 -18.49 7.55 3.18
C MET A 159 -18.86 6.19 3.76
N PHE A 160 -18.15 5.17 3.35
CA PHE A 160 -18.12 3.88 4.03
C PHE A 160 -16.67 3.47 4.31
N TYR A 161 -16.49 2.72 5.37
CA TYR A 161 -15.23 2.12 5.72
C TYR A 161 -15.20 0.68 5.20
N ALA A 162 -14.17 0.36 4.43
CA ALA A 162 -13.81 -1.01 4.10
C ALA A 162 -12.28 -1.09 4.13
N PRO A 163 -11.71 -1.97 4.95
CA PRO A 163 -10.26 -2.08 5.10
C PRO A 163 -9.59 -2.42 3.78
N MET A 164 -8.31 -2.04 3.65
CA MET A 164 -7.51 -2.45 2.50
C MET A 164 -7.34 -3.97 2.54
N ALA A 165 -7.59 -4.61 1.40
CA ALA A 165 -7.43 -6.06 1.26
C ALA A 165 -5.98 -6.49 1.46
N VAL A 166 -5.79 -7.69 1.97
CA VAL A 166 -4.48 -8.35 1.97
C VAL A 166 -3.99 -8.55 0.55
N LYS A 167 -2.66 -8.55 0.35
CA LYS A 167 -2.05 -8.60 -0.98
C LYS A 167 -1.29 -9.90 -1.16
N SER A 168 -1.78 -10.73 -2.07
CA SER A 168 -1.08 -11.92 -2.53
C SER A 168 -0.25 -11.63 -3.78
N PHE A 169 0.92 -12.23 -3.85
CA PHE A 169 1.78 -12.29 -5.03
C PHE A 169 2.04 -13.74 -5.45
N GLY A 170 1.15 -14.65 -5.06
CA GLY A 170 1.21 -16.06 -5.39
C GLY A 170 2.15 -16.87 -4.50
N GLU A 171 2.59 -18.01 -5.03
CA GLU A 171 3.54 -18.90 -4.37
C GLU A 171 4.99 -18.48 -4.65
N VAL A 172 5.92 -19.01 -3.85
CA VAL A 172 7.36 -18.77 -4.05
C VAL A 172 7.81 -19.50 -5.32
N VAL A 173 8.29 -18.73 -6.30
CA VAL A 173 8.76 -19.24 -7.60
C VAL A 173 10.20 -18.83 -7.90
N THR A 174 10.85 -18.09 -6.99
CA THR A 174 12.23 -17.61 -7.12
C THR A 174 13.07 -18.03 -5.93
N ASP A 175 14.39 -17.98 -6.06
CA ASP A 175 15.37 -18.23 -5.00
C ASP A 175 16.55 -17.23 -5.14
N ASN A 176 16.19 -15.94 -5.19
CA ASN A 176 17.13 -14.85 -5.43
C ASN A 176 17.74 -14.26 -4.15
N TYR A 177 17.10 -14.51 -3.00
CA TYR A 177 17.47 -13.91 -1.72
C TYR A 177 17.97 -14.97 -0.76
N LYS A 178 19.26 -14.85 -0.40
CA LYS A 178 19.86 -15.73 0.61
C LYS A 178 19.58 -15.17 1.99
N VAL A 179 19.02 -16.00 2.85
CA VAL A 179 18.84 -15.76 4.28
C VAL A 179 19.66 -16.79 5.07
N ASP A 180 20.14 -16.39 6.22
CA ASP A 180 20.85 -17.27 7.15
C ASP A 180 19.86 -17.70 8.23
N SER A 181 19.45 -18.97 8.20
CA SER A 181 18.49 -19.51 9.17
C SER A 181 19.00 -19.54 10.62
N SER A 182 20.29 -19.32 10.84
CA SER A 182 20.87 -19.15 12.17
C SER A 182 20.72 -17.73 12.72
N LYS A 183 20.17 -16.79 11.90
CA LYS A 183 20.00 -15.39 12.25
C LYS A 183 18.52 -14.99 12.19
N LEU A 184 18.18 -13.95 12.93
CA LEU A 184 16.91 -13.26 12.77
C LEU A 184 16.98 -12.39 11.49
N ASN A 185 16.18 -12.72 10.49
CA ASN A 185 16.17 -12.05 9.18
C ASN A 185 15.10 -10.98 9.14
N LEU A 186 15.51 -9.74 9.07
CA LEU A 186 14.65 -8.56 9.03
C LEU A 186 14.50 -8.07 7.59
N LEU A 187 13.31 -7.69 7.18
CA LEU A 187 13.02 -7.15 5.86
C LEU A 187 12.54 -5.70 5.93
N PHE A 188 13.20 -4.79 5.24
CA PHE A 188 12.62 -3.50 4.85
C PHE A 188 12.24 -3.56 3.36
N PHE A 189 10.97 -3.27 3.02
CA PHE A 189 10.46 -3.47 1.67
C PHE A 189 9.76 -2.24 1.09
N GLY A 190 10.00 -1.99 -0.21
CA GLY A 190 9.29 -1.03 -1.05
C GLY A 190 10.08 0.25 -1.34
N ASN A 191 9.45 1.22 -2.02
CA ASN A 191 10.13 2.47 -2.39
C ASN A 191 10.66 3.19 -1.15
N VAL A 192 11.96 3.53 -1.18
CA VAL A 192 12.62 4.30 -0.11
C VAL A 192 12.27 5.77 -0.29
N VAL A 193 11.45 6.28 0.63
CA VAL A 193 11.05 7.69 0.72
C VAL A 193 11.21 8.16 2.16
N GLU A 194 11.37 9.47 2.35
CA GLU A 194 11.76 10.08 3.61
C GLU A 194 10.90 9.65 4.80
N ASN A 195 9.57 9.66 4.64
CA ASN A 195 8.64 9.28 5.71
C ASN A 195 8.69 7.79 6.11
N LYS A 196 9.42 6.95 5.37
CA LYS A 196 9.64 5.54 5.76
C LYS A 196 10.82 5.36 6.72
N ARG A 197 11.57 6.40 6.99
CA ARG A 197 12.63 6.46 8.02
C ARG A 197 13.63 5.28 7.95
N LEU A 198 14.08 4.95 6.73
CA LEU A 198 15.15 3.94 6.57
C LEU A 198 16.45 4.36 7.31
N ASP A 199 16.72 5.67 7.39
CA ASP A 199 17.79 6.25 8.17
C ASP A 199 17.76 5.79 9.63
N LEU A 200 16.61 5.90 10.27
CA LEU A 200 16.40 5.50 11.67
C LEU A 200 16.62 3.99 11.87
N LEU A 201 16.19 3.18 10.92
CA LEU A 201 16.38 1.72 10.97
C LEU A 201 17.85 1.33 10.88
N ILE A 202 18.60 1.93 9.95
CA ILE A 202 20.04 1.69 9.80
C ILE A 202 20.77 2.09 11.09
N ASP A 203 20.46 3.25 11.63
CA ASP A 203 21.06 3.71 12.90
C ASP A 203 20.73 2.78 14.06
N ALA A 204 19.52 2.22 14.11
CA ALA A 204 19.12 1.25 15.11
C ALA A 204 19.96 -0.03 15.03
N ILE A 205 20.11 -0.60 13.82
CA ILE A 205 20.92 -1.82 13.61
C ILE A 205 22.40 -1.56 14.00
N LYS A 206 22.97 -0.43 13.57
CA LYS A 206 24.36 -0.08 13.90
C LYS A 206 24.56 0.21 15.40
N GLY A 207 23.53 0.68 16.08
CA GLY A 207 23.56 0.95 17.53
C GLY A 207 23.38 -0.27 18.43
N LEU A 208 23.11 -1.45 17.85
CA LEU A 208 23.02 -2.70 18.62
C LEU A 208 24.40 -3.19 19.10
N PRO A 209 24.49 -3.85 20.28
CA PRO A 209 25.68 -4.58 20.68
C PRO A 209 26.13 -5.59 19.61
N GLN A 210 27.44 -5.76 19.44
CA GLN A 210 28.01 -6.63 18.40
C GLN A 210 27.47 -8.08 18.46
N GLU A 211 27.24 -8.60 19.65
CA GLU A 211 26.66 -9.93 19.85
C GLU A 211 25.29 -10.08 19.21
N ILE A 212 24.44 -9.01 19.30
CA ILE A 212 23.11 -8.98 18.69
C ILE A 212 23.22 -8.74 17.18
N GLN A 213 24.11 -7.83 16.75
CA GLN A 213 24.36 -7.62 15.32
C GLN A 213 24.76 -8.91 14.60
N ASN A 214 25.55 -9.76 15.24
CA ASN A 214 25.97 -11.06 14.68
C ASN A 214 24.82 -12.06 14.54
N ARG A 215 23.72 -11.89 15.30
CA ARG A 215 22.53 -12.76 15.32
C ARG A 215 21.40 -12.25 14.43
N ILE A 216 21.54 -11.10 13.82
CA ILE A 216 20.51 -10.53 12.95
C ILE A 216 21.04 -10.24 11.54
N HIS A 217 20.13 -10.17 10.58
CA HIS A 217 20.47 -9.68 9.24
C HIS A 217 19.28 -8.86 8.68
N LEU A 218 19.57 -7.63 8.23
CA LEU A 218 18.59 -6.74 7.61
C LEU A 218 18.78 -6.73 6.10
N ASN A 219 17.76 -7.16 5.36
CA ASN A 219 17.65 -6.95 3.93
C ASN A 219 16.82 -5.71 3.61
N ILE A 220 17.39 -4.78 2.86
CA ILE A 220 16.72 -3.56 2.38
C ILE A 220 16.42 -3.75 0.89
N CYS A 221 15.14 -3.98 0.55
CA CYS A 221 14.69 -4.32 -0.79
C CYS A 221 13.73 -3.26 -1.34
N GLY A 222 14.10 -2.62 -2.45
CA GLY A 222 13.21 -1.68 -3.12
C GLY A 222 13.91 -0.54 -3.83
N ASN A 223 13.13 0.21 -4.61
CA ASN A 223 13.67 1.32 -5.38
C ASN A 223 14.07 2.49 -4.45
N CYS A 224 15.30 2.96 -4.61
CA CYS A 224 15.89 4.05 -3.85
C CYS A 224 16.49 5.09 -4.79
N LYS A 225 16.02 6.35 -4.73
CA LYS A 225 16.57 7.43 -5.56
C LYS A 225 17.91 7.93 -5.04
N ASP A 226 18.14 7.86 -3.73
CA ASP A 226 19.34 8.34 -3.05
C ASP A 226 20.11 7.15 -2.42
N ALA A 227 20.36 6.12 -3.24
CA ALA A 227 21.01 4.88 -2.80
C ALA A 227 22.41 5.13 -2.20
N GLU A 228 23.18 6.04 -2.79
CA GLU A 228 24.54 6.36 -2.33
C GLU A 228 24.59 6.89 -0.90
N ARG A 229 23.59 7.68 -0.48
CA ARG A 229 23.47 8.17 0.90
C ARG A 229 23.38 6.98 1.86
N PHE A 230 22.49 6.03 1.58
CA PHE A 230 22.27 4.89 2.46
C PHE A 230 23.44 3.89 2.41
N ILE A 231 24.07 3.70 1.27
CA ILE A 231 25.29 2.87 1.15
C ILE A 231 26.39 3.43 2.07
N ARG A 232 26.61 4.76 2.06
CA ARG A 232 27.56 5.40 3.00
C ARG A 232 27.15 5.24 4.46
N GLN A 233 25.87 5.32 4.78
CA GLN A 233 25.37 5.15 6.15
C GLN A 233 25.57 3.71 6.67
N ILE A 234 25.46 2.70 5.77
CA ILE A 234 25.63 1.28 6.07
C ILE A 234 27.09 0.87 6.17
N ASP A 235 28.02 1.67 5.65
CA ASP A 235 29.43 1.32 5.56
C ASP A 235 29.97 0.79 6.89
N GLY A 236 30.72 -0.32 6.83
CA GLY A 236 31.25 -1.04 8.00
C GLY A 236 30.24 -1.93 8.73
N CYS A 237 28.98 -2.08 8.25
CA CYS A 237 27.97 -2.91 8.90
C CYS A 237 27.65 -4.17 8.08
N SER A 238 28.24 -5.31 8.43
CA SER A 238 28.06 -6.59 7.72
C SER A 238 26.71 -7.24 7.92
N SER A 239 25.90 -6.77 8.89
CA SER A 239 24.55 -7.27 9.16
C SER A 239 23.47 -6.62 8.30
N ILE A 240 23.81 -5.78 7.32
CA ILE A 240 22.87 -5.14 6.41
C ILE A 240 23.24 -5.43 4.95
N SER A 241 22.27 -5.90 4.19
CA SER A 241 22.37 -6.06 2.72
C SER A 241 21.33 -5.17 2.01
N THR A 242 21.70 -4.67 0.83
CA THR A 242 20.83 -3.79 0.05
C THR A 242 20.57 -4.33 -1.34
N TYR A 243 19.31 -4.26 -1.75
CA TYR A 243 18.82 -4.56 -3.09
C TYR A 243 18.06 -3.33 -3.61
N PHE A 244 18.81 -2.23 -3.87
CA PHE A 244 18.25 -0.96 -4.36
C PHE A 244 17.87 -1.06 -5.84
N LYS A 245 16.83 -1.83 -6.10
CA LYS A 245 16.24 -2.01 -7.42
C LYS A 245 14.72 -2.08 -7.29
N ARG A 246 13.99 -1.96 -8.40
CA ARG A 246 12.60 -2.42 -8.43
C ARG A 246 12.59 -3.93 -8.19
N ILE A 247 11.83 -4.36 -7.22
CA ILE A 247 11.57 -5.78 -6.97
C ILE A 247 10.43 -6.20 -7.89
N ASP A 248 10.61 -7.27 -8.64
CA ASP A 248 9.58 -7.82 -9.51
C ASP A 248 8.53 -8.58 -8.69
N ASP A 249 7.29 -8.57 -9.18
CA ASP A 249 6.15 -9.14 -8.45
C ASP A 249 6.35 -10.61 -8.10
N CYS A 250 7.04 -11.39 -8.96
CA CYS A 250 7.35 -12.81 -8.69
C CYS A 250 8.40 -13.01 -7.57
N GLU A 251 9.19 -12.00 -7.22
CA GLU A 251 10.18 -12.07 -6.13
C GLU A 251 9.57 -11.77 -4.76
N ILE A 252 8.36 -11.16 -4.71
CA ILE A 252 7.76 -10.66 -3.46
C ILE A 252 7.40 -11.81 -2.53
N ALA A 253 6.82 -12.89 -3.04
CA ALA A 253 6.47 -14.05 -2.24
C ALA A 253 7.68 -14.63 -1.51
N GLU A 254 8.83 -14.75 -2.21
CA GLU A 254 10.08 -15.21 -1.63
C GLU A 254 10.55 -14.32 -0.47
N LEU A 255 10.57 -13.00 -0.67
CA LEU A 255 10.99 -12.06 0.36
C LEU A 255 10.13 -12.17 1.62
N PHE A 256 8.81 -12.22 1.46
CA PHE A 256 7.89 -12.22 2.61
C PHE A 256 7.77 -13.58 3.32
N THR A 257 8.22 -14.67 2.70
CA THR A 257 8.23 -16.00 3.32
C THR A 257 9.57 -16.38 3.94
N LYS A 258 10.67 -15.79 3.47
CA LYS A 258 12.03 -16.12 3.96
C LYS A 258 12.48 -15.27 5.15
N HIS A 259 11.79 -14.18 5.47
CA HIS A 259 12.17 -13.30 6.57
C HIS A 259 11.29 -13.54 7.80
N ASP A 260 11.79 -13.11 8.96
CA ASP A 260 11.16 -13.31 10.26
C ASP A 260 10.33 -12.09 10.69
N PHE A 261 10.71 -10.88 10.31
CA PHE A 261 9.96 -9.65 10.57
C PHE A 261 10.04 -8.67 9.41
N LEU A 262 8.90 -8.01 9.11
CA LEU A 262 8.89 -6.81 8.27
C LEU A 262 9.08 -5.56 9.13
N MET A 263 10.03 -4.70 8.73
CA MET A 263 10.36 -3.45 9.42
C MET A 263 9.60 -2.28 8.82
N LEU A 264 8.80 -1.59 9.62
CA LEU A 264 7.96 -0.45 9.22
C LEU A 264 8.20 0.77 10.11
N PRO A 265 9.40 1.39 10.08
CA PRO A 265 9.78 2.48 10.97
C PRO A 265 9.21 3.85 10.56
N TYR A 266 8.02 3.87 9.96
CA TYR A 266 7.44 5.02 9.28
C TYR A 266 7.12 6.17 10.25
N GLU A 267 7.32 7.39 9.78
CA GLU A 267 6.95 8.60 10.50
C GLU A 267 5.44 8.89 10.39
N ASP A 268 4.88 8.66 9.21
CA ASP A 268 3.46 8.81 8.95
C ASP A 268 2.98 7.83 7.89
N VAL A 269 1.81 7.26 8.08
CA VAL A 269 1.10 6.48 7.06
C VAL A 269 -0.37 6.30 7.46
N ALA A 270 -1.28 6.41 6.50
CA ALA A 270 -2.69 6.05 6.71
C ALA A 270 -2.90 4.53 6.53
N GLN A 271 -2.13 3.92 5.63
CA GLN A 271 -2.16 2.49 5.31
C GLN A 271 -0.90 2.11 4.53
N SER A 272 -0.45 0.88 4.70
CA SER A 272 0.79 0.37 4.12
C SER A 272 0.54 -0.86 3.26
N GLY A 273 0.89 -0.78 1.97
CA GLY A 273 0.89 -1.93 1.08
C GLY A 273 1.77 -3.08 1.57
N PRO A 274 3.04 -2.83 1.95
CA PRO A 274 3.90 -3.86 2.55
C PRO A 274 3.31 -4.55 3.77
N HIS A 275 2.57 -3.81 4.63
CA HIS A 275 1.88 -4.41 5.78
C HIS A 275 0.80 -5.41 5.32
N MET A 276 0.05 -5.09 4.26
CA MET A 276 -0.98 -6.01 3.72
C MET A 276 -0.37 -7.26 3.04
N ILE A 277 0.83 -7.13 2.51
CA ILE A 277 1.59 -8.29 2.02
C ILE A 277 2.03 -9.17 3.20
N ALA A 278 2.58 -8.55 4.24
CA ALA A 278 2.98 -9.26 5.47
C ALA A 278 1.80 -10.06 6.08
N TYR A 279 0.61 -9.46 6.13
CA TYR A 279 -0.61 -10.16 6.56
C TYR A 279 -0.89 -11.41 5.73
N TYR A 280 -0.75 -11.34 4.41
CA TYR A 280 -1.03 -12.49 3.55
C TYR A 280 -0.06 -13.64 3.80
N TYR A 281 1.25 -13.34 3.97
CA TYR A 281 2.30 -14.35 4.17
C TYR A 281 2.56 -14.69 5.64
N ASN A 282 1.74 -14.22 6.58
CA ASN A 282 1.89 -14.40 8.02
C ASN A 282 3.22 -13.88 8.59
N LEU A 283 3.82 -12.88 7.96
CA LEU A 283 5.05 -12.27 8.41
C LEU A 283 4.75 -11.21 9.48
N PRO A 284 5.18 -11.39 10.74
CA PRO A 284 4.99 -10.38 11.78
C PRO A 284 5.75 -9.10 11.48
N VAL A 285 5.33 -7.99 12.08
CA VAL A 285 5.90 -6.67 11.80
C VAL A 285 6.54 -6.05 13.03
N ILE A 286 7.60 -5.25 12.83
CA ILE A 286 8.07 -4.27 13.81
C ILE A 286 7.76 -2.89 13.23
N ALA A 287 6.82 -2.18 13.84
CA ALA A 287 6.25 -0.95 13.29
C ALA A 287 6.28 0.20 14.32
N SER A 288 6.31 1.43 13.82
CA SER A 288 6.10 2.62 14.67
C SER A 288 4.65 2.66 15.19
N ASP A 289 4.42 3.24 16.36
CA ASP A 289 3.13 3.35 17.06
C ASP A 289 2.19 4.43 16.46
N ILE A 290 2.20 4.56 15.14
CA ILE A 290 1.33 5.49 14.43
C ILE A 290 -0.05 4.87 14.18
N GLU A 291 -1.07 5.71 14.06
CA GLU A 291 -2.47 5.28 13.96
C GLU A 291 -2.71 4.28 12.82
N GLY A 292 -2.01 4.44 11.69
CA GLY A 292 -2.13 3.54 10.53
C GLY A 292 -1.64 2.12 10.78
N PHE A 293 -0.78 1.91 11.78
CA PHE A 293 -0.33 0.58 12.22
C PHE A 293 -1.01 0.14 13.51
N ALA A 294 -1.18 1.03 14.48
CA ALA A 294 -1.74 0.70 15.80
C ALA A 294 -3.19 0.16 15.76
N GLU A 295 -3.94 0.44 14.69
CA GLU A 295 -5.27 -0.17 14.53
C GLU A 295 -5.24 -1.66 14.15
N ARG A 296 -4.07 -2.19 13.76
CA ARG A 296 -3.92 -3.56 13.23
C ARG A 296 -2.84 -4.37 13.89
N VAL A 297 -1.78 -3.72 14.37
CA VAL A 297 -0.70 -4.40 15.08
C VAL A 297 -1.07 -4.53 16.55
N ILE A 298 -1.16 -5.76 17.02
CA ILE A 298 -1.37 -6.11 18.42
C ILE A 298 -0.01 -6.48 18.99
N ASP A 299 0.53 -5.63 19.89
CA ASP A 299 1.88 -5.79 20.42
C ASP A 299 2.07 -7.14 21.11
N GLY A 300 3.07 -7.89 20.68
CA GLY A 300 3.37 -9.23 21.18
C GLY A 300 2.56 -10.38 20.57
N GLU A 301 1.53 -10.10 19.74
CA GLU A 301 0.73 -11.15 19.08
C GLU A 301 1.08 -11.31 17.60
N ASN A 302 0.94 -10.24 16.81
CA ASN A 302 1.20 -10.25 15.38
C ASN A 302 2.33 -9.31 14.96
N GLY A 303 3.03 -8.75 15.93
CA GLY A 303 4.14 -7.83 15.72
C GLY A 303 4.51 -7.10 16.99
N TYR A 304 5.36 -6.11 16.84
CA TYR A 304 5.76 -5.21 17.90
C TYR A 304 5.61 -3.76 17.48
N LEU A 305 5.21 -2.91 18.43
CA LEU A 305 5.16 -1.46 18.25
C LEU A 305 6.30 -0.79 19.00
N PHE A 306 6.89 0.22 18.38
CA PHE A 306 7.87 1.11 19.01
C PHE A 306 7.45 2.57 18.84
N LYS A 307 7.88 3.45 19.73
CA LYS A 307 7.54 4.88 19.70
C LYS A 307 8.10 5.55 18.45
N ARG A 308 7.22 6.17 17.67
CA ARG A 308 7.56 6.88 16.44
C ARG A 308 8.78 7.80 16.63
N ASN A 309 9.71 7.73 15.69
CA ASN A 309 10.96 8.53 15.68
C ASN A 309 11.86 8.31 16.91
N ASN A 310 11.69 7.22 17.65
CA ASN A 310 12.48 6.94 18.85
C ASN A 310 13.48 5.80 18.56
N LEU A 311 14.76 6.19 18.39
CA LEU A 311 15.84 5.25 18.12
C LEU A 311 16.05 4.23 19.25
N HIS A 312 16.00 4.70 20.50
CA HIS A 312 16.23 3.83 21.67
C HIS A 312 15.14 2.77 21.82
N ASP A 313 13.90 3.15 21.54
CA ASP A 313 12.77 2.23 21.63
C ASP A 313 12.81 1.20 20.48
N LEU A 314 13.15 1.62 19.26
CA LEU A 314 13.36 0.70 18.13
C LEU A 314 14.48 -0.30 18.43
N VAL A 315 15.61 0.15 18.99
CA VAL A 315 16.71 -0.72 19.43
C VAL A 315 16.23 -1.72 20.47
N ALA A 316 15.44 -1.28 21.47
CA ALA A 316 14.91 -2.15 22.50
C ALA A 316 13.99 -3.24 21.95
N VAL A 317 13.10 -2.88 21.00
CA VAL A 317 12.19 -3.82 20.35
C VAL A 317 12.95 -4.83 19.47
N ILE A 318 13.96 -4.40 18.71
CA ILE A 318 14.79 -5.32 17.92
C ILE A 318 15.54 -6.30 18.84
N LYS A 319 16.08 -5.82 19.97
CA LYS A 319 16.70 -6.69 20.99
C LYS A 319 15.71 -7.73 21.52
N LYS A 320 14.49 -7.31 21.88
CA LYS A 320 13.42 -8.21 22.33
C LYS A 320 13.12 -9.28 21.27
N ALA A 321 12.95 -8.88 20.02
CA ALA A 321 12.69 -9.80 18.91
C ALA A 321 13.86 -10.80 18.69
N SER A 322 15.12 -10.35 18.84
CA SER A 322 16.31 -11.20 18.66
C SER A 322 16.52 -12.25 19.77
N GLN A 323 15.77 -12.16 20.86
CA GLN A 323 15.82 -13.10 21.99
C GLN A 323 14.70 -14.15 21.97
N LEU A 324 13.81 -14.09 20.97
CA LEU A 324 12.76 -15.11 20.81
C LEU A 324 13.37 -16.44 20.40
N ASP A 325 13.05 -17.49 21.16
CA ASP A 325 13.48 -18.86 20.82
C ASP A 325 12.70 -19.41 19.63
N ASN A 326 11.50 -18.86 19.38
CA ASN A 326 10.67 -19.21 18.22
C ASN A 326 9.85 -17.99 17.78
N VAL A 327 10.10 -17.49 16.58
CA VAL A 327 9.36 -16.37 15.97
C VAL A 327 7.90 -16.76 15.65
N GLU A 328 7.60 -18.07 15.54
CA GLU A 328 6.23 -18.56 15.32
C GLU A 328 5.25 -18.17 16.44
N SER A 329 5.74 -17.79 17.62
CA SER A 329 4.89 -17.29 18.72
C SER A 329 4.27 -15.92 18.40
N VAL A 330 4.82 -15.19 17.43
CA VAL A 330 4.32 -13.90 16.95
C VAL A 330 3.93 -14.06 15.50
N SER A 331 2.67 -14.35 15.22
CA SER A 331 2.22 -14.56 13.84
C SER A 331 0.77 -14.14 13.65
N TYR A 332 0.41 -13.84 12.41
CA TYR A 332 -0.95 -13.47 11.99
C TYR A 332 -1.95 -14.65 11.97
N THR A 333 -1.60 -15.83 12.48
CA THR A 333 -2.43 -17.03 12.41
C THR A 333 -3.84 -16.81 12.97
N HIS A 334 -3.97 -16.03 14.04
CA HIS A 334 -5.27 -15.71 14.65
C HIS A 334 -6.10 -14.70 13.86
N LEU A 335 -5.49 -13.85 13.03
CA LEU A 335 -6.21 -12.83 12.26
C LEU A 335 -6.93 -13.41 11.03
N ARG A 336 -6.40 -14.47 10.42
CA ARG A 336 -7.10 -15.19 9.35
C ARG A 336 -8.42 -15.79 9.80
N ALA A 337 -8.51 -16.26 11.04
CA ALA A 337 -9.74 -16.83 11.60
C ALA A 337 -10.84 -15.77 11.78
N HIS A 338 -10.48 -14.51 12.06
CA HIS A 338 -11.44 -13.41 12.20
C HIS A 338 -11.91 -12.82 10.86
N GLU A 339 -11.07 -12.82 9.83
CA GLU A 339 -11.49 -12.35 8.50
C GLU A 339 -12.39 -13.35 7.76
N THR A 340 -12.22 -14.65 8.00
CA THR A 340 -13.09 -15.69 7.45
C THR A 340 -14.44 -15.80 8.16
N SER A 341 -14.62 -15.21 9.33
CA SER A 341 -15.89 -15.20 10.06
C SER A 341 -16.83 -14.03 9.70
N LEU A 342 -16.44 -13.17 8.75
CA LEU A 342 -17.27 -12.08 8.21
C LEU A 342 -17.96 -12.46 6.88
N HIS A 343 -18.07 -13.76 6.59
CA HIS A 343 -18.84 -14.29 5.46
C HIS A 343 -20.18 -14.86 5.90
#